data_24bfc4569de76d364ff30482fdfcafb0
#
_entry.id   24bfc4569de76d364ff30482fdfcafb0
#
_cell.length_a   1.000
_cell.length_b   1.000
_cell.length_c   1.000
_cell.angle_alpha   90.00
_cell.angle_beta   90.00
_cell.angle_gamma   90.00
#
_symmetry.space_group_name_H-M   'P 1'
#
loop_
_entity.id
_entity.type
_entity.pdbx_description
1 polymer ?
#
loop_
_entity_poly.entity_id
_entity_poly.type
_entity_poly.pdbx_seq_one_letter_code
_entity_poly.pdbx_strand_id
1 'polypeptide(L)'
;SKPISHSNTYKNNTPKKITEASGKKININTATAAQLMQLPNIGEKRAAAIIEYRKQSGDFASIANITDVSGIGDKTYEKIKGLICVE
;
A
#
# COMPACT_ATOMS: atom_id res chain seq x y z
N SER A 1 -16.89 -1.08 -0.15
CA SER A 1 -16.84 -0.77 -0.17
C SER A 1 -16.98 -0.12 -0.19
N LYS A 2 -17.21 0.23 -0.21
CA LYS A 2 -17.27 0.88 -0.13
C LYS A 2 -17.15 1.78 -0.47
N PRO A 3 -17.22 1.98 -0.59
CA PRO A 3 -17.04 2.88 -0.92
C PRO A 3 -16.96 3.82 -0.90
N ILE A 4 -17.20 4.33 -0.93
CA ILE A 4 -17.14 5.07 -0.95
C ILE A 4 -16.77 5.61 -0.84
N SER A 5 -16.90 5.91 -0.86
CA SER A 5 -16.51 6.41 -0.89
C SER A 5 -16.10 6.80 -0.75
N HIS A 6 -16.15 7.23 -0.76
CA HIS A 6 -15.73 7.71 -0.73
C HIS A 6 -15.29 8.30 -0.79
N SER A 7 -15.49 8.56 -0.87
CA SER A 7 -15.11 9.13 -1.01
C SER A 7 -14.81 9.66 -0.84
N ASN A 8 -14.83 10.12 -0.80
CA ASN A 8 -14.49 10.69 -0.65
C ASN A 8 -14.02 11.07 -0.61
N THR A 9 -14.10 11.45 -0.58
CA THR A 9 -13.57 11.86 -0.61
C THR A 9 -13.13 12.21 -0.62
N TYR A 10 -13.08 12.71 -0.64
CA TYR A 10 -12.59 13.14 -0.63
C TYR A 10 -12.07 13.71 -0.63
N LYS A 11 -12.06 14.32 -0.73
CA LYS A 11 -11.61 14.83 -0.55
C LYS A 11 -10.56 15.25 -0.45
N ASN A 12 -10.13 15.62 -0.40
CA ASN A 12 -9.04 15.95 -0.34
C ASN A 12 -8.17 15.30 -0.09
N ASN A 13 -8.06 15.15 -0.36
CA ASN A 13 -7.10 14.52 -0.02
C ASN A 13 -5.86 14.62 -0.72
N THR A 14 -5.11 15.58 -0.58
CA THR A 14 -3.77 15.67 -1.07
C THR A 14 -2.95 14.64 -0.37
N PRO A 15 -2.35 13.73 -1.12
CA PRO A 15 -1.54 12.72 -0.45
C PRO A 15 -0.33 13.36 0.16
N LYS A 16 -0.09 13.04 1.40
CA LYS A 16 1.11 13.46 2.09
C LYS A 16 2.03 12.28 2.21
N LYS A 17 3.32 12.58 2.33
CA LYS A 17 4.25 11.50 2.60
C LYS A 17 3.88 10.81 3.88
N ILE A 18 3.89 9.49 3.84
CA ILE A 18 3.58 8.69 5.01
C ILE A 18 4.85 8.50 5.80
N THR A 19 4.79 8.83 7.08
CA THR A 19 5.88 8.61 8.01
C THR A 19 5.32 7.98 9.25
N GLU A 20 6.18 7.39 10.03
CA GLU A 20 5.73 6.82 11.29
C GLU A 20 5.19 7.87 12.23
N ALA A 21 5.67 9.08 12.10
CA ALA A 21 5.22 10.18 12.96
C ALA A 21 3.75 10.49 12.75
N SER A 22 3.22 10.19 11.58
CA SER A 22 1.82 10.44 11.31
C SER A 22 0.90 9.46 12.04
N GLY A 23 1.45 8.33 12.48
CA GLY A 23 0.66 7.32 13.16
C GLY A 23 -0.27 6.54 12.28
N LYS A 24 -0.24 6.78 10.98
CA LYS A 24 -1.12 6.09 10.05
C LYS A 24 -0.32 5.19 9.14
N LYS A 25 -0.85 4.00 8.94
CA LYS A 25 -0.24 3.04 8.05
C LYS A 25 -1.04 2.92 6.77
N ILE A 26 -0.36 2.48 5.72
CA ILE A 26 -1.01 2.30 4.43
C ILE A 26 -1.58 0.89 4.38
N ASN A 27 -2.88 0.80 4.15
CA ASN A 27 -3.55 -0.48 3.99
C ASN A 27 -3.28 -1.00 2.58
N ILE A 28 -2.42 -2.01 2.48
CA ILE A 28 -1.99 -2.49 1.16
C ILE A 28 -3.11 -3.18 0.39
N ASN A 29 -4.20 -3.52 1.05
CA ASN A 29 -5.34 -4.13 0.37
C ASN A 29 -6.22 -3.12 -0.35
N THR A 30 -6.15 -1.85 0.04
CA THR A 30 -7.02 -0.83 -0.55
C THR A 30 -6.26 0.37 -1.11
N ALA A 31 -4.96 0.46 -0.87
CA ALA A 31 -4.19 1.63 -1.24
C ALA A 31 -4.18 1.84 -2.75
N THR A 32 -4.16 3.11 -3.14
CA THR A 32 -3.97 3.48 -4.54
C THR A 32 -2.49 3.42 -4.87
N ALA A 33 -2.18 3.47 -6.17
CA ALA A 33 -0.79 3.49 -6.59
C ALA A 33 -0.05 4.69 -5.98
N ALA A 34 -0.70 5.85 -5.94
CA ALA A 34 -0.07 7.03 -5.38
C ALA A 34 0.27 6.85 -3.90
N GLN A 35 -0.63 6.21 -3.16
CA GLN A 35 -0.36 5.94 -1.75
C GLN A 35 0.78 4.96 -1.57
N LEU A 36 0.81 3.92 -2.37
CA LEU A 36 1.87 2.93 -2.28
C LEU A 36 3.23 3.54 -2.63
N MET A 37 3.25 4.48 -3.57
CA MET A 37 4.49 5.11 -3.96
C MET A 37 5.07 6.03 -2.90
N GLN A 38 4.31 6.32 -1.84
CA GLN A 38 4.84 7.07 -0.72
C GLN A 38 5.73 6.23 0.17
N LEU A 39 5.70 4.93 0.00
CA LEU A 39 6.54 4.03 0.77
C LEU A 39 7.96 4.05 0.22
N PRO A 40 8.98 3.93 1.10
CA PRO A 40 10.35 3.85 0.60
C PRO A 40 10.52 2.65 -0.31
N ASN A 41 11.31 2.81 -1.36
CA ASN A 41 11.63 1.76 -2.32
C ASN A 41 10.44 1.31 -3.18
N ILE A 42 9.28 1.93 -3.04
CA ILE A 42 8.12 1.58 -3.85
C ILE A 42 7.92 2.68 -4.88
N GLY A 43 8.36 2.40 -6.08
CA GLY A 43 8.11 3.29 -7.20
C GLY A 43 6.90 2.84 -7.99
N GLU A 44 6.76 3.41 -9.17
CA GLU A 44 5.57 3.17 -9.99
C GLU A 44 5.40 1.69 -10.33
N LYS A 45 6.49 1.03 -10.70
CA LYS A 45 6.40 -0.37 -11.10
C LYS A 45 6.01 -1.28 -9.95
N ARG A 46 6.60 -1.05 -8.78
CA ARG A 46 6.27 -1.89 -7.65
C ARG A 46 4.86 -1.62 -7.15
N ALA A 47 4.43 -0.35 -7.19
CA ALA A 47 3.05 -0.04 -6.81
C ALA A 47 2.07 -0.74 -7.74
N ALA A 48 2.35 -0.71 -9.04
CA ALA A 48 1.48 -1.38 -10.01
C ALA A 48 1.47 -2.89 -9.78
N ALA A 49 2.62 -3.45 -9.43
CA ALA A 49 2.71 -4.89 -9.18
C ALA A 49 1.89 -5.29 -7.95
N ILE A 50 1.89 -4.46 -6.91
CA ILE A 50 1.10 -4.73 -5.72
C ILE A 50 -0.39 -4.74 -6.08
N ILE A 51 -0.82 -3.75 -6.84
CA ILE A 51 -2.22 -3.65 -7.23
C ILE A 51 -2.62 -4.83 -8.10
N GLU A 52 -1.75 -5.19 -9.02
CA GLU A 52 -2.04 -6.32 -9.90
C GLU A 52 -2.12 -7.63 -9.12
N TYR A 53 -1.21 -7.80 -8.17
CA TYR A 53 -1.20 -9.00 -7.34
C TYR A 53 -2.53 -9.16 -6.60
N ARG A 54 -3.00 -8.08 -5.97
CA ARG A 54 -4.21 -8.21 -5.19
C ARG A 54 -5.45 -8.38 -6.07
N LYS A 55 -5.39 -7.94 -7.32
CA LYS A 55 -6.49 -8.19 -8.26
C LYS A 55 -6.55 -9.65 -8.66
N GLN A 56 -5.39 -10.28 -8.83
CA GLN A 56 -5.34 -11.64 -9.32
C GLN A 56 -5.41 -12.67 -8.21
N SER A 57 -4.80 -12.39 -7.09
CA SER A 57 -4.66 -13.37 -6.01
C SER A 57 -5.53 -13.06 -4.80
N GLY A 58 -6.22 -11.92 -4.83
CA GLY A 58 -7.02 -11.52 -3.69
C GLY A 58 -6.22 -10.72 -2.69
N ASP A 59 -6.89 -10.35 -1.61
CA ASP A 59 -6.29 -9.50 -0.60
C ASP A 59 -5.13 -10.21 0.10
N PHE A 60 -4.21 -9.39 0.59
CA PHE A 60 -3.12 -9.91 1.41
C PHE A 60 -3.67 -10.32 2.77
N ALA A 61 -3.34 -11.52 3.21
CA ALA A 61 -3.76 -11.99 4.52
C ALA A 61 -2.95 -11.35 5.63
N SER A 62 -1.70 -11.01 5.34
CA SER A 62 -0.84 -10.33 6.30
C SER A 62 0.12 -9.45 5.52
N ILE A 63 0.75 -8.50 6.23
CA ILE A 63 1.69 -7.61 5.54
C ILE A 63 2.88 -8.38 4.98
N ALA A 64 3.25 -9.48 5.60
CA ALA A 64 4.38 -10.27 5.12
C ALA A 64 4.11 -10.85 3.73
N ASN A 65 2.87 -11.03 3.36
CA ASN A 65 2.53 -11.57 2.05
C ASN A 65 2.89 -10.64 0.91
N ILE A 66 3.20 -9.37 1.22
CA ILE A 66 3.60 -8.44 0.17
C ILE A 66 4.89 -8.89 -0.51
N THR A 67 5.67 -9.73 0.17
CA THR A 67 6.89 -10.27 -0.46
C THR A 67 6.60 -11.26 -1.57
N ASP A 68 5.35 -11.69 -1.70
CA ASP A 68 4.96 -12.52 -2.84
C ASP A 68 4.83 -11.71 -4.12
N VAL A 69 4.79 -10.40 -3.99
CA VAL A 69 4.68 -9.52 -5.15
C VAL A 69 6.03 -9.45 -5.85
N SER A 70 6.01 -9.61 -7.18
CA SER A 70 7.23 -9.51 -7.96
C SER A 70 7.91 -8.17 -7.73
N GLY A 71 9.18 -8.18 -7.44
CA GLY A 71 9.95 -6.96 -7.21
C GLY A 71 10.01 -6.52 -5.75
N ILE A 72 9.28 -7.18 -4.87
CA ILE A 72 9.32 -6.85 -3.44
C ILE A 72 9.93 -8.02 -2.70
N GLY A 73 11.18 -7.85 -2.31
CA GLY A 73 11.88 -8.86 -1.56
C GLY A 73 11.96 -8.51 -0.09
N ASP A 74 12.75 -9.30 0.62
CA ASP A 74 12.85 -9.14 2.06
C ASP A 74 13.40 -7.78 2.46
N LYS A 75 14.35 -7.26 1.70
CA LYS A 75 14.94 -5.97 2.06
C LYS A 75 13.94 -4.84 1.94
N THR A 76 13.16 -4.85 0.87
CA THR A 76 12.13 -3.84 0.70
C THR A 76 11.07 -3.97 1.79
N TYR A 77 10.69 -5.20 2.08
CA TYR A 77 9.72 -5.46 3.13
C TYR A 77 10.18 -4.89 4.46
N GLU A 78 11.45 -5.11 4.81
CA GLU A 78 11.98 -4.61 6.07
C GLU A 78 11.87 -3.08 6.17
N LYS A 79 11.98 -2.41 5.04
CA LYS A 79 11.91 -0.95 5.04
C LYS A 79 10.49 -0.44 5.19
N ILE A 80 9.50 -1.21 4.78
CA ILE A 80 8.13 -0.72 4.75
C ILE A 80 7.21 -1.37 5.77
N LYS A 81 7.66 -2.45 6.42
CA LYS A 81 6.74 -3.23 7.28
C LYS A 81 6.13 -2.41 8.40
N GLY A 82 6.84 -1.41 8.88
CA GLY A 82 6.30 -0.56 9.93
C GLY A 82 5.34 0.50 9.43
N LEU A 83 5.19 0.60 8.12
CA LEU A 83 4.39 1.65 7.49
C LEU A 83 3.15 1.11 6.78
N ILE A 84 2.94 -0.20 6.79
CA ILE A 84 1.83 -0.82 6.08
C ILE A 84 1.00 -1.66 7.04
N CYS A 85 -0.24 -1.90 6.62
CA CYS A 85 -1.13 -2.79 7.37
C CYS A 85 -2.06 -3.49 6.39
N VAL A 86 -2.82 -4.45 6.92
CA VAL A 86 -3.90 -5.09 6.18
C VAL A 86 -5.15 -5.01 7.03
N GLU A 87 -6.29 -4.82 6.33
CA GLU A 87 -7.58 -4.77 7.00
C GLU A 87 -8.64 -5.40 6.13
#